data_44bc52c15b2af07c050874ec78db09af
#
_entry.id   44bc52c15b2af07c050874ec78db09af
#
_cell.length_a   1.000
_cell.length_b   1.000
_cell.length_c   1.000
_cell.angle_alpha   90.00
_cell.angle_beta   90.00
_cell.angle_gamma   90.00
#
_symmetry.space_group_name_H-M   'P 1'
#
loop_
_entity.id
_entity.type
_entity.pdbx_description
1 polymer ?
#
loop_
_entity_poly.entity_id
_entity_poly.type
_entity_poly.pdbx_seq_one_letter_code
_entity_poly.pdbx_strand_id
1 'polypeptide(L)'
;DEGGADPCVLVHDMARPLIRLSDIQSLLDQTGPQGAILALPVVDTIKQAVEETHIAATLDRAHIWRALTPQLFSAQALLAALQGDLATITDEASAMERDGWQPGLVAGHSDNIKITVPDDLPLARFYLSRQQGDDSSEGEPW
;
A
#
# COMPACT_ATOMS: atom_id res chain seq x y z
N ASP A 1 -34.04 2.68 11.00
CA ASP A 1 -32.81 3.52 10.96
C ASP A 1 -31.82 3.02 12.02
N GLU A 2 -31.18 1.90 11.76
CA GLU A 2 -30.05 1.45 12.57
C GLU A 2 -28.82 2.16 11.98
N GLY A 3 -28.39 3.26 12.62
CA GLY A 3 -27.13 3.93 12.34
C GLY A 3 -25.96 3.03 12.73
N GLY A 4 -25.76 1.96 11.98
CA GLY A 4 -24.55 1.16 12.03
C GLY A 4 -23.39 2.03 11.58
N ALA A 5 -22.29 2.00 12.33
CA ALA A 5 -21.05 2.66 11.90
C ALA A 5 -20.69 2.13 10.50
N ASP A 6 -20.32 3.06 9.59
CA ASP A 6 -19.86 2.69 8.25
C ASP A 6 -18.64 1.78 8.37
N PRO A 7 -18.71 0.51 7.92
CA PRO A 7 -17.60 -0.41 8.07
C PRO A 7 -16.40 0.02 7.22
N CYS A 8 -15.19 -0.14 7.77
CA CYS A 8 -13.97 -0.01 7.00
C CYS A 8 -13.68 -1.28 6.21
N VAL A 9 -13.09 -1.11 5.03
CA VAL A 9 -12.61 -2.21 4.18
C VAL A 9 -11.12 -2.07 3.95
N LEU A 10 -10.42 -3.19 4.09
CA LEU A 10 -9.02 -3.35 3.72
C LEU A 10 -8.94 -4.04 2.36
N VAL A 11 -8.39 -3.35 1.37
CA VAL A 11 -8.15 -3.93 0.04
C VAL A 11 -6.69 -4.34 -0.05
N HIS A 12 -6.45 -5.61 -0.35
CA HIS A 12 -5.09 -6.17 -0.40
C HIS A 12 -4.84 -6.95 -1.69
N ASP A 13 -3.66 -6.73 -2.26
CA ASP A 13 -3.14 -7.41 -3.45
C ASP A 13 -2.78 -8.86 -3.10
N MET A 14 -3.42 -9.83 -3.75
CA MET A 14 -3.07 -11.26 -3.57
C MET A 14 -1.61 -11.57 -3.93
N ALA A 15 -1.00 -10.76 -4.79
CA ALA A 15 0.39 -10.89 -5.18
C ALA A 15 1.39 -10.35 -4.13
N ARG A 16 0.92 -9.87 -2.96
CA ARG A 16 1.73 -9.41 -1.84
C ARG A 16 1.54 -10.30 -0.60
N PRO A 17 2.04 -11.54 -0.63
CA PRO A 17 1.77 -12.51 0.44
C PRO A 17 2.55 -12.27 1.74
N LEU A 18 3.52 -11.34 1.74
CA LEU A 18 4.45 -11.12 2.85
C LEU A 18 4.07 -9.93 3.73
N ILE A 19 2.80 -9.53 3.70
CA ILE A 19 2.30 -8.46 4.58
C ILE A 19 2.50 -8.82 6.05
N ARG A 20 3.00 -7.87 6.84
CA ARG A 20 3.19 -8.03 8.28
C ARG A 20 1.91 -7.65 9.04
N LEU A 21 1.61 -8.37 10.11
CA LEU A 21 0.50 -8.02 10.99
C LEU A 21 0.68 -6.65 11.62
N SER A 22 1.92 -6.26 11.95
CA SER A 22 2.25 -4.93 12.46
C SER A 22 1.88 -3.80 11.49
N ASP A 23 2.05 -4.02 10.18
CA ASP A 23 1.68 -3.03 9.16
C ASP A 23 0.15 -2.89 9.05
N ILE A 24 -0.57 -4.02 9.13
CA ILE A 24 -2.03 -4.01 9.18
C ILE A 24 -2.52 -3.25 10.42
N GLN A 25 -1.93 -3.50 11.59
CA GLN A 25 -2.29 -2.81 12.82
C GLN A 25 -2.02 -1.30 12.71
N SER A 26 -0.84 -0.91 12.22
CA SER A 26 -0.49 0.49 12.01
C SER A 26 -1.48 1.21 11.08
N LEU A 27 -1.97 0.49 10.05
CA LEU A 27 -2.97 1.03 9.15
C LEU A 27 -4.33 1.17 9.83
N LEU A 28 -4.76 0.17 10.62
CA LEU A 28 -6.01 0.21 11.38
C LEU A 28 -6.01 1.31 12.45
N ASP A 29 -4.86 1.64 13.03
CA ASP A 29 -4.70 2.71 14.00
C ASP A 29 -4.86 4.11 13.38
N GLN A 30 -4.75 4.21 12.05
CA GLN A 30 -4.98 5.46 11.29
C GLN A 30 -6.47 5.63 10.98
N THR A 31 -7.29 5.70 12.01
CA THR A 31 -8.75 5.84 11.90
C THR A 31 -9.18 7.26 11.54
N GLY A 32 -8.93 7.68 10.31
CA GLY A 32 -9.42 8.94 9.77
C GLY A 32 -10.52 8.72 8.72
N PRO A 33 -11.44 9.67 8.53
CA PRO A 33 -12.51 9.55 7.54
C PRO A 33 -11.97 9.49 6.10
N GLN A 34 -10.74 9.92 5.88
CA GLN A 34 -10.10 9.97 4.56
C GLN A 34 -9.56 8.62 4.09
N GLY A 35 -9.46 7.62 4.99
CA GLY A 35 -8.75 6.39 4.72
C GLY A 35 -7.23 6.55 4.79
N ALA A 36 -6.51 5.46 4.58
CA ALA A 36 -5.05 5.44 4.57
C ALA A 36 -4.53 4.26 3.74
N ILE A 37 -3.30 4.38 3.25
CA ILE A 37 -2.62 3.32 2.53
C ILE A 37 -1.25 3.05 3.12
N LEU A 38 -0.78 1.80 3.01
CA LEU A 38 0.63 1.51 3.20
C LEU A 38 1.43 2.05 2.02
N ALA A 39 2.57 2.66 2.31
CA ALA A 39 3.45 3.20 1.30
C ALA A 39 4.90 3.20 1.78
N LEU A 40 5.84 3.37 0.86
CA LEU A 40 7.26 3.53 1.14
C LEU A 40 7.80 4.78 0.45
N PRO A 41 8.60 5.61 1.13
CA PRO A 41 9.25 6.73 0.47
C PRO A 41 10.19 6.22 -0.63
N VAL A 42 10.27 6.98 -1.72
CA VAL A 42 11.20 6.68 -2.81
C VAL A 42 12.62 7.04 -2.40
N VAL A 43 13.53 6.09 -2.49
CA VAL A 43 14.95 6.27 -2.15
C VAL A 43 15.83 6.51 -3.39
N ASP A 44 15.40 6.05 -4.55
CA ASP A 44 16.11 6.21 -5.81
C ASP A 44 15.85 7.59 -6.44
N THR A 45 16.72 8.00 -7.35
CA THR A 45 16.50 9.18 -8.18
C THR A 45 15.43 8.87 -9.23
N ILE A 46 14.35 9.64 -9.25
CA ILE A 46 13.25 9.45 -10.20
C ILE A 46 13.43 10.39 -11.40
N LYS A 47 13.40 9.80 -12.59
CA LYS A 47 13.44 10.51 -13.86
C LYS A 47 12.06 10.47 -14.50
N GLN A 48 11.57 11.61 -14.89
CA GLN A 48 10.41 11.71 -15.79
C GLN A 48 10.92 11.62 -17.23
N ALA A 49 10.35 10.73 -18.01
CA ALA A 49 10.70 10.56 -19.41
C ALA A 49 9.78 11.37 -20.33
N VAL A 50 10.31 11.76 -21.48
CA VAL A 50 9.55 12.20 -22.65
C VAL A 50 9.83 11.22 -23.78
N GLU A 51 8.79 10.84 -24.53
CA GLU A 51 8.87 9.91 -25.65
C GLU A 51 9.59 8.57 -25.32
N GLU A 52 9.44 8.08 -24.09
CA GLU A 52 9.98 6.81 -23.56
C GLU A 52 11.52 6.68 -23.58
N THR A 53 12.25 7.58 -24.26
CA THR A 53 13.68 7.41 -24.55
C THR A 53 14.56 8.51 -23.97
N HIS A 54 14.01 9.67 -23.63
CA HIS A 54 14.77 10.81 -23.17
C HIS A 54 14.28 11.32 -21.82
N ILE A 55 15.21 11.80 -21.00
CA ILE A 55 14.88 12.40 -19.71
C ILE A 55 14.30 13.80 -19.95
N ALA A 56 13.07 14.03 -19.49
CA ALA A 56 12.46 15.35 -19.45
C ALA A 56 12.86 16.12 -18.18
N ALA A 57 12.85 15.45 -17.02
CA ALA A 57 13.16 16.06 -15.74
C ALA A 57 13.64 15.04 -14.70
N THR A 58 14.31 15.55 -13.67
CA THR A 58 14.51 14.80 -12.41
C THR A 58 13.50 15.32 -11.41
N LEU A 59 12.71 14.40 -10.84
CA LEU A 59 11.69 14.74 -9.84
C LEU A 59 12.34 14.86 -8.46
N ASP A 60 11.85 15.82 -7.68
CA ASP A 60 12.19 15.88 -6.25
C ASP A 60 11.48 14.71 -5.52
N ARG A 61 12.26 13.77 -5.03
CA ARG A 61 11.75 12.57 -4.36
C ARG A 61 11.30 12.80 -2.92
N ALA A 62 11.52 13.98 -2.34
CA ALA A 62 11.20 14.25 -0.94
C ALA A 62 9.72 14.01 -0.60
N HIS A 63 8.84 14.10 -1.60
CA HIS A 63 7.40 13.93 -1.46
C HIS A 63 6.84 12.82 -2.37
N ILE A 64 7.70 11.91 -2.85
CA ILE A 64 7.28 10.80 -3.70
C ILE A 64 7.31 9.50 -2.90
N TRP A 65 6.19 8.80 -2.91
CA TRP A 65 5.99 7.53 -2.23
C TRP A 65 5.54 6.46 -3.21
N ARG A 66 5.95 5.22 -2.96
CA ARG A 66 5.44 4.05 -3.67
C ARG A 66 4.25 3.50 -2.91
N ALA A 67 3.07 3.49 -3.51
CA ALA A 67 1.89 2.88 -2.93
C ALA A 67 2.06 1.37 -2.81
N LEU A 68 1.69 0.83 -1.66
CA LEU A 68 1.58 -0.60 -1.38
C LEU A 68 0.12 -0.94 -1.09
N THR A 69 -0.14 -2.17 -0.76
CA THR A 69 -1.39 -2.62 -0.13
C THR A 69 -1.06 -3.36 1.18
N PRO A 70 -1.99 -3.43 2.16
CA PRO A 70 -3.39 -3.01 2.14
C PRO A 70 -3.61 -1.51 2.04
N GLN A 71 -4.81 -1.16 1.56
CA GLN A 71 -5.37 0.18 1.58
C GLN A 71 -6.69 0.15 2.35
N LEU A 72 -6.89 1.08 3.28
CA LEU A 72 -8.01 1.13 4.22
C LEU A 72 -8.92 2.29 3.92
N PHE A 73 -10.19 2.03 3.68
CA PHE A 73 -11.21 3.06 3.42
C PHE A 73 -12.53 2.73 4.07
N SER A 74 -13.39 3.74 4.23
CA SER A 74 -14.82 3.54 4.45
C SER A 74 -15.42 2.74 3.29
N ALA A 75 -16.19 1.71 3.59
CA ALA A 75 -16.79 0.86 2.56
C ALA A 75 -17.76 1.65 1.67
N GLN A 76 -18.54 2.56 2.25
CA GLN A 76 -19.50 3.39 1.50
C GLN A 76 -18.76 4.38 0.59
N ALA A 77 -17.72 5.05 1.09
CA ALA A 77 -16.95 6.01 0.32
C ALA A 77 -16.21 5.31 -0.84
N LEU A 78 -15.58 4.17 -0.59
CA LEU A 78 -14.92 3.41 -1.65
C LEU A 78 -15.92 2.90 -2.69
N LEU A 79 -17.07 2.37 -2.26
CA LEU A 79 -18.10 1.91 -3.18
C LEU A 79 -18.58 3.05 -4.08
N ALA A 80 -18.79 4.26 -3.53
CA ALA A 80 -19.17 5.43 -4.30
C ALA A 80 -18.07 5.82 -5.31
N ALA A 81 -16.81 5.86 -4.87
CA ALA A 81 -15.68 6.17 -5.74
C ALA A 81 -15.52 5.17 -6.90
N LEU A 82 -15.79 3.89 -6.68
CA LEU A 82 -15.70 2.86 -7.70
C LEU A 82 -16.88 2.86 -8.70
N GLN A 83 -17.95 3.64 -8.46
CA GLN A 83 -19.04 3.82 -9.45
C GLN A 83 -18.67 4.78 -10.60
N GLY A 84 -17.59 5.56 -10.46
CA GLY A 84 -17.16 6.52 -11.47
C GLY A 84 -16.38 5.89 -12.62
N ASP A 85 -15.79 6.74 -13.46
CA ASP A 85 -14.93 6.30 -14.55
C ASP A 85 -13.63 5.67 -13.98
N LEU A 86 -13.40 4.42 -14.33
CA LEU A 86 -12.22 3.66 -13.86
C LEU A 86 -11.06 3.64 -14.86
N ALA A 87 -11.18 4.33 -16.00
CA ALA A 87 -10.19 4.25 -17.07
C ALA A 87 -8.78 4.74 -16.67
N THR A 88 -8.72 5.65 -15.69
CA THR A 88 -7.44 6.21 -15.18
C THR A 88 -7.08 5.74 -13.78
N ILE A 89 -7.89 4.86 -13.21
CA ILE A 89 -7.69 4.36 -11.84
C ILE A 89 -6.62 3.26 -11.86
N THR A 90 -5.62 3.40 -11.00
CA THR A 90 -4.51 2.45 -10.86
C THR A 90 -4.60 1.62 -9.58
N ASP A 91 -5.22 2.19 -8.54
CA ASP A 91 -5.48 1.54 -7.27
C ASP A 91 -6.72 2.18 -6.61
N GLU A 92 -7.16 1.67 -5.46
CA GLU A 92 -8.32 2.20 -4.74
C GLU A 92 -8.08 3.63 -4.26
N ALA A 93 -6.86 3.96 -3.84
CA ALA A 93 -6.50 5.31 -3.43
C ALA A 93 -6.73 6.33 -4.55
N SER A 94 -6.34 6.01 -5.79
CA SER A 94 -6.54 6.91 -6.93
C SER A 94 -8.02 7.15 -7.26
N ALA A 95 -8.89 6.16 -7.00
CA ALA A 95 -10.35 6.35 -7.10
C ALA A 95 -10.85 7.33 -6.03
N MET A 96 -10.37 7.19 -4.80
CA MET A 96 -10.71 8.09 -3.70
C MET A 96 -10.20 9.52 -3.97
N GLU A 97 -8.96 9.67 -4.44
CA GLU A 97 -8.36 10.97 -4.79
C GLU A 97 -9.16 11.70 -5.87
N ARG A 98 -9.58 10.99 -6.91
CA ARG A 98 -10.43 11.55 -7.98
C ARG A 98 -11.72 12.15 -7.40
N ASP A 99 -12.30 11.54 -6.38
CA ASP A 99 -13.52 12.00 -5.74
C ASP A 99 -13.25 13.04 -4.62
N GLY A 100 -12.00 13.53 -4.52
CA GLY A 100 -11.61 14.63 -3.62
C GLY A 100 -11.15 14.20 -2.23
N TRP A 101 -11.00 12.90 -1.98
CA TRP A 101 -10.45 12.40 -0.73
C TRP A 101 -8.92 12.56 -0.70
N GLN A 102 -8.35 12.60 0.50
CA GLN A 102 -6.91 12.69 0.73
C GLN A 102 -6.46 11.58 1.68
N PRO A 103 -6.31 10.33 1.21
CA PRO A 103 -5.88 9.22 2.05
C PRO A 103 -4.52 9.48 2.71
N GLY A 104 -4.38 9.04 3.95
CA GLY A 104 -3.13 9.12 4.69
C GLY A 104 -2.08 8.13 4.18
N LEU A 105 -0.81 8.45 4.39
CA LEU A 105 0.32 7.55 4.11
C LEU A 105 0.81 6.93 5.42
N VAL A 106 0.85 5.61 5.48
CA VAL A 106 1.40 4.82 6.58
C VAL A 106 2.65 4.10 6.08
N ALA A 107 3.77 4.28 6.75
CA ALA A 107 5.00 3.62 6.35
C ALA A 107 4.88 2.10 6.54
N GLY A 108 5.05 1.35 5.47
CA GLY A 108 5.14 -0.10 5.46
C GLY A 108 6.58 -0.59 5.49
N HIS A 109 6.75 -1.90 5.28
CA HIS A 109 8.06 -2.54 5.21
C HIS A 109 8.41 -2.96 3.78
N SER A 110 9.71 -2.96 3.47
CA SER A 110 10.22 -3.26 2.12
C SER A 110 10.05 -4.72 1.70
N ASP A 111 9.78 -5.62 2.64
CA ASP A 111 9.51 -7.03 2.38
C ASP A 111 8.06 -7.29 1.89
N ASN A 112 7.18 -6.30 1.96
CA ASN A 112 5.84 -6.37 1.36
C ASN A 112 5.90 -6.18 -0.15
N ILE A 113 6.67 -7.07 -0.81
CA ILE A 113 6.88 -7.05 -2.26
C ILE A 113 5.67 -7.60 -3.02
N LYS A 114 5.50 -7.13 -4.25
CA LYS A 114 4.56 -7.71 -5.20
C LYS A 114 5.28 -8.75 -6.04
N ILE A 115 4.84 -10.01 -5.98
CA ILE A 115 5.36 -11.10 -6.81
C ILE A 115 4.67 -10.99 -8.17
N THR A 116 5.40 -10.55 -9.19
CA THR A 116 4.88 -10.32 -10.54
C THR A 116 5.50 -11.23 -11.59
N VAL A 117 6.74 -11.64 -11.37
CA VAL A 117 7.50 -12.52 -12.27
C VAL A 117 8.13 -13.66 -11.48
N PRO A 118 8.47 -14.80 -12.14
CA PRO A 118 9.09 -15.94 -11.44
C PRO A 118 10.37 -15.57 -10.68
N ASP A 119 11.13 -14.60 -11.15
CA ASP A 119 12.39 -14.14 -10.54
C ASP A 119 12.18 -13.44 -9.18
N ASP A 120 10.95 -13.03 -8.85
CA ASP A 120 10.61 -12.49 -7.53
C ASP A 120 10.52 -13.58 -6.44
N LEU A 121 10.33 -14.85 -6.83
CA LEU A 121 10.14 -15.95 -5.88
C LEU A 121 11.33 -16.20 -4.95
N PRO A 122 12.60 -16.17 -5.42
CA PRO A 122 13.76 -16.32 -4.52
C PRO A 122 13.80 -15.22 -3.45
N LEU A 123 13.49 -13.98 -3.83
CA LEU A 123 13.45 -12.86 -2.89
C LEU A 123 12.30 -13.01 -1.89
N ALA A 124 11.13 -13.44 -2.36
CA ALA A 124 9.98 -13.70 -1.49
C ALA A 124 10.29 -14.80 -0.46
N ARG A 125 10.96 -15.90 -0.88
CA ARG A 125 11.41 -16.98 0.03
C ARG A 125 12.40 -16.49 1.07
N PHE A 126 13.34 -15.64 0.68
CA PHE A 126 14.29 -15.03 1.60
C PHE A 126 13.57 -14.20 2.67
N TYR A 127 12.65 -13.32 2.28
CA TYR A 127 11.90 -12.52 3.24
C TYR A 127 11.01 -13.37 4.14
N LEU A 128 10.34 -14.38 3.60
CA LEU A 128 9.51 -15.30 4.39
C LEU A 128 10.35 -16.01 5.47
N SER A 129 11.52 -16.50 5.13
CA SER A 129 12.42 -17.15 6.09
C SER A 129 12.87 -16.20 7.21
N ARG A 130 13.07 -14.92 6.89
CA ARG A 130 13.40 -13.89 7.88
C ARG A 130 12.24 -13.62 8.83
N GLN A 131 11.03 -13.46 8.31
CA GLN A 131 9.83 -13.24 9.13
C GLN A 131 9.58 -14.41 10.08
N GLN A 132 9.75 -15.67 9.62
CA GLN A 132 9.60 -16.87 10.45
C GLN A 132 10.72 -17.03 11.48
N GLY A 133 11.92 -16.52 11.19
CA GLY A 133 13.06 -16.56 12.12
C GLY A 133 12.92 -15.53 13.26
N ASP A 134 12.32 -14.39 12.99
CA ASP A 134 12.06 -13.37 14.01
C ASP A 134 10.96 -13.81 14.99
N ASP A 135 9.92 -14.52 14.53
CA ASP A 135 8.87 -15.11 15.39
C ASP A 135 9.42 -16.18 16.37
N SER A 136 10.51 -16.85 15.99
CA SER A 136 11.13 -17.89 16.86
C SER A 136 12.08 -17.32 17.92
N SER A 137 12.44 -16.04 17.83
CA SER A 137 13.35 -15.39 18.79
C SER A 137 12.62 -14.72 19.99
N GLU A 138 11.30 -14.60 19.96
CA GLU A 138 10.52 -14.09 21.09
C GLU A 138 10.09 -15.15 22.12
N GLY A 139 10.55 -16.39 21.99
CA GLY A 139 10.10 -17.56 22.74
C GLY A 139 11.09 -18.20 23.70
N GLU A 140 12.23 -17.62 24.05
CA GLU A 140 13.08 -18.16 25.13
C GLU A 140 13.13 -17.22 26.34
N PRO A 141 12.36 -17.53 27.42
CA PRO A 141 12.70 -17.00 28.72
C PRO A 141 13.91 -17.77 29.26
N TRP A 142 14.90 -17.07 29.71
CA TRP A 142 16.09 -17.52 30.48
C TRP A 142 15.77 -18.48 31.58
#